data_3a4741299682da07fbfda15f499d40a8
#
_entry.id   3a4741299682da07fbfda15f499d40a8
#
_cell.length_a   1.000
_cell.length_b   1.000
_cell.length_c   1.000
_cell.angle_alpha   90.00
_cell.angle_beta   90.00
_cell.angle_gamma   90.00
#
_symmetry.space_group_name_H-M   'P 1'
#
loop_
_entity.id
_entity.type
_entity.pdbx_description
1 polymer ?
#
loop_
_entity_poly.entity_id
_entity_poly.type
_entity_poly.pdbx_seq_one_letter_code
_entity_poly.pdbx_strand_id
1 'polypeptide(L)'
;MKRGGTGNKSSSPGRVILLVATRKGAWIYRGDASRRQWRADGPHFLGHIVYHAVLDPRDRRTLLLAARTGHLGPTVFRSADLGKTWKEAARPPAFPKAPEGEKGRVVDHVFWLTPGHASEPATWYAGTSPQGLFRSDDGGDTWEPVSGLNDHPEYRVWMGSEQDGTPDGPKLHSIIVDPRDPLHLYLAMSSGGVHESVNGGRDWRPLIKGLEVVEDLDPSNVSFHDPHCVRLCATQPDRLYQQNHCGTYRIDRPSDQWVRIGKSMPKTVGDIGFPLVLHPRDPETLWTFPMDGSGVWPRTSPGGKPAAYVSRNGGKSWKRLDTGLPKSQAWLTVKRHAMTADARDPVGLYFGTTGGDLWASRNEGARWACLARYLPEIYAVEAAELGG
;
A
#
# COMPACT_ATOMS: atom_id res chain seq x y z
N MET A 1 -26.18 -8.25 -52.15
CA MET A 1 -25.06 -8.38 -51.19
C MET A 1 -25.16 -7.28 -50.12
N LYS A 2 -25.68 -7.59 -48.94
CA LYS A 2 -25.72 -6.66 -47.81
C LYS A 2 -24.43 -6.84 -47.01
N ARG A 3 -23.60 -5.80 -46.93
CA ARG A 3 -22.42 -5.78 -46.04
C ARG A 3 -22.89 -5.60 -44.60
N GLY A 4 -22.69 -6.65 -43.78
CA GLY A 4 -22.87 -6.56 -42.36
C GLY A 4 -21.75 -5.72 -41.71
N GLY A 5 -22.10 -4.55 -41.21
CA GLY A 5 -21.22 -3.77 -40.37
C GLY A 5 -21.14 -4.41 -38.97
N THR A 6 -20.00 -4.95 -38.60
CA THR A 6 -19.70 -5.36 -37.23
C THR A 6 -19.50 -4.07 -36.42
N GLY A 7 -20.56 -3.64 -35.76
CA GLY A 7 -20.49 -2.54 -34.80
C GLY A 7 -19.61 -2.98 -33.60
N ASN A 8 -18.47 -2.37 -33.50
CA ASN A 8 -17.61 -2.45 -32.34
C ASN A 8 -18.39 -1.89 -31.13
N LYS A 9 -18.94 -2.77 -30.28
CA LYS A 9 -19.54 -2.33 -29.02
C LYS A 9 -18.43 -1.73 -28.17
N SER A 10 -18.35 -0.41 -28.15
CA SER A 10 -17.55 0.30 -27.16
C SER A 10 -18.09 -0.10 -25.79
N SER A 11 -17.33 -0.90 -25.06
CA SER A 11 -17.62 -1.21 -23.66
C SER A 11 -17.73 0.11 -22.91
N SER A 12 -18.82 0.28 -22.16
CA SER A 12 -18.98 1.45 -21.29
C SER A 12 -17.75 1.54 -20.38
N PRO A 13 -17.15 2.73 -20.22
CA PRO A 13 -15.98 2.86 -19.37
C PRO A 13 -16.35 2.41 -17.96
N GLY A 14 -15.64 1.42 -17.42
CA GLY A 14 -15.84 0.90 -16.06
C GLY A 14 -15.93 2.02 -15.02
N ARG A 15 -16.46 1.74 -13.85
CA ARG A 15 -16.57 2.72 -12.75
C ARG A 15 -15.43 2.55 -11.79
N VAL A 16 -14.87 3.64 -11.29
CA VAL A 16 -13.87 3.62 -10.20
C VAL A 16 -14.58 3.51 -8.86
N ILE A 17 -14.08 2.66 -8.00
CA ILE A 17 -14.44 2.65 -6.58
C ILE A 17 -13.19 2.99 -5.74
N LEU A 18 -13.42 3.64 -4.60
CA LEU A 18 -12.39 3.85 -3.59
C LEU A 18 -12.78 3.09 -2.34
N LEU A 19 -11.89 2.27 -1.85
CA LEU A 19 -12.00 1.57 -0.59
C LEU A 19 -11.22 2.40 0.44
N VAL A 20 -11.93 2.97 1.41
CA VAL A 20 -11.36 3.87 2.41
C VAL A 20 -11.40 3.20 3.77
N ALA A 21 -10.23 2.80 4.26
CA ALA A 21 -10.05 2.16 5.56
C ALA A 21 -9.67 3.21 6.61
N THR A 22 -10.33 3.17 7.75
CA THR A 22 -10.16 4.19 8.79
C THR A 22 -10.05 3.59 10.20
N ARG A 23 -9.70 4.44 11.17
CA ARG A 23 -9.65 4.09 12.58
C ARG A 23 -11.01 3.65 13.17
N LYS A 24 -12.13 3.93 12.50
CA LYS A 24 -13.49 3.62 13.01
C LYS A 24 -14.44 3.09 11.94
N GLY A 25 -13.95 2.18 11.11
CA GLY A 25 -14.74 1.58 10.04
C GLY A 25 -14.19 1.84 8.65
N ALA A 26 -14.94 1.43 7.64
CA ALA A 26 -14.58 1.61 6.25
C ALA A 26 -15.72 2.19 5.42
N TRP A 27 -15.39 2.84 4.32
CA TRP A 27 -16.34 3.38 3.34
C TRP A 27 -15.96 2.91 1.94
N ILE A 28 -16.97 2.68 1.11
CA ILE A 28 -16.82 2.41 -0.32
C ILE A 28 -17.38 3.59 -1.09
N TYR A 29 -16.54 4.40 -1.70
CA TYR A 29 -16.95 5.49 -2.58
C TYR A 29 -17.07 4.97 -4.01
N ARG A 30 -18.23 5.12 -4.61
CA ARG A 30 -18.52 4.69 -5.99
C ARG A 30 -18.59 5.91 -6.90
N GLY A 31 -17.64 6.05 -7.81
CA GLY A 31 -17.58 7.13 -8.78
C GLY A 31 -18.50 6.91 -9.97
N ASP A 32 -18.99 7.99 -10.57
CA ASP A 32 -19.54 7.95 -11.92
C ASP A 32 -18.43 7.73 -12.96
N ALA A 33 -18.79 7.48 -14.21
CA ALA A 33 -17.82 7.25 -15.28
C ALA A 33 -16.85 8.44 -15.49
N SER A 34 -17.27 9.67 -15.16
CA SER A 34 -16.45 10.88 -15.24
C SER A 34 -15.63 11.17 -13.98
N ARG A 35 -15.84 10.40 -12.92
CA ARG A 35 -15.21 10.60 -11.59
C ARG A 35 -15.49 11.98 -11.00
N ARG A 36 -16.66 12.58 -11.35
CA ARG A 36 -17.09 13.89 -10.83
C ARG A 36 -18.03 13.75 -9.66
N GLN A 37 -18.88 12.74 -9.70
CA GLN A 37 -19.85 12.45 -8.65
C GLN A 37 -19.49 11.16 -7.96
N TRP A 38 -19.58 11.18 -6.63
CA TRP A 38 -19.25 10.05 -5.78
C TRP A 38 -20.39 9.77 -4.82
N ARG A 39 -20.76 8.52 -4.73
CA ARG A 39 -21.70 8.02 -3.73
C ARG A 39 -20.93 7.25 -2.67
N ALA A 40 -21.05 7.69 -1.43
CA ALA A 40 -20.53 6.96 -0.28
C ALA A 40 -21.47 5.81 0.11
N ASP A 41 -20.90 4.66 0.41
CA ASP A 41 -21.54 3.48 0.94
C ASP A 41 -20.77 3.10 2.22
N GLY A 42 -21.45 3.04 3.36
CA GLY A 42 -20.83 2.87 4.68
C GLY A 42 -21.46 3.80 5.73
N PRO A 43 -20.95 3.77 6.98
CA PRO A 43 -19.76 3.02 7.43
C PRO A 43 -20.00 1.53 7.53
N HIS A 44 -19.08 0.74 6.98
CA HIS A 44 -18.94 -0.68 7.28
C HIS A 44 -18.08 -0.86 8.54
N PHE A 45 -18.43 -1.80 9.42
CA PHE A 45 -17.67 -2.10 10.65
C PHE A 45 -17.46 -0.89 11.56
N LEU A 46 -18.48 -0.04 11.70
CA LEU A 46 -18.41 1.16 12.55
C LEU A 46 -17.97 0.81 13.98
N GLY A 47 -16.97 1.56 14.46
CA GLY A 47 -16.37 1.35 15.78
C GLY A 47 -15.13 0.45 15.78
N HIS A 48 -14.93 -0.37 14.74
CA HIS A 48 -13.74 -1.21 14.59
C HIS A 48 -12.64 -0.49 13.77
N ILE A 49 -11.39 -0.81 14.03
CA ILE A 49 -10.28 -0.31 13.23
C ILE A 49 -10.19 -1.14 11.96
N VAL A 50 -10.21 -0.49 10.80
CA VAL A 50 -9.95 -1.10 9.50
C VAL A 50 -8.61 -0.59 8.99
N TYR A 51 -7.67 -1.49 8.75
CA TYR A 51 -6.32 -1.13 8.32
C TYR A 51 -6.17 -1.11 6.81
N HIS A 52 -6.81 -2.06 6.10
CA HIS A 52 -6.69 -2.20 4.66
C HIS A 52 -7.97 -2.83 4.07
N ALA A 53 -8.29 -2.48 2.84
CA ALA A 53 -9.36 -3.10 2.07
C ALA A 53 -8.96 -3.16 0.59
N VAL A 54 -9.13 -4.30 -0.05
CA VAL A 54 -8.67 -4.55 -1.42
C VAL A 54 -9.78 -5.21 -2.23
N LEU A 55 -10.01 -4.74 -3.47
CA LEU A 55 -10.79 -5.45 -4.48
C LEU A 55 -9.88 -6.41 -5.24
N ASP A 56 -10.32 -7.65 -5.39
CA ASP A 56 -9.65 -8.63 -6.24
C ASP A 56 -9.68 -8.18 -7.71
N PRO A 57 -8.52 -7.85 -8.31
CA PRO A 57 -8.49 -7.42 -9.71
C PRO A 57 -8.79 -8.57 -10.70
N ARG A 58 -8.72 -9.82 -10.24
CA ARG A 58 -8.92 -11.04 -11.06
C ARG A 58 -10.40 -11.27 -11.36
N ASP A 59 -11.29 -11.06 -10.38
CA ASP A 59 -12.74 -11.19 -10.53
C ASP A 59 -13.50 -9.87 -10.50
N ARG A 60 -12.89 -8.79 -10.03
CA ARG A 60 -13.45 -7.44 -9.87
C ARG A 60 -14.76 -7.41 -9.06
N ARG A 61 -14.89 -8.32 -8.14
CA ARG A 61 -16.10 -8.53 -7.34
C ARG A 61 -15.81 -8.80 -5.87
N THR A 62 -14.80 -9.65 -5.59
CA THR A 62 -14.42 -10.03 -4.24
C THR A 62 -13.64 -8.92 -3.55
N LEU A 63 -14.05 -8.56 -2.34
CA LEU A 63 -13.34 -7.65 -1.45
C LEU A 63 -12.79 -8.43 -0.28
N LEU A 64 -11.55 -8.16 0.11
CA LEU A 64 -11.02 -8.51 1.42
C LEU A 64 -10.79 -7.23 2.23
N LEU A 65 -11.04 -7.31 3.54
CA LEU A 65 -10.92 -6.22 4.47
C LEU A 65 -10.25 -6.70 5.75
N ALA A 66 -9.16 -6.04 6.14
CA ALA A 66 -8.42 -6.32 7.37
C ALA A 66 -8.93 -5.43 8.49
N ALA A 67 -9.49 -6.03 9.55
CA ALA A 67 -10.02 -5.31 10.68
C ALA A 67 -9.47 -5.81 12.01
N ARG A 68 -9.47 -4.93 13.01
CA ARG A 68 -9.30 -5.30 14.42
C ARG A 68 -10.60 -5.03 15.16
N THR A 69 -11.26 -6.09 15.55
CA THR A 69 -12.51 -6.03 16.30
C THR A 69 -12.24 -6.02 17.81
N GLY A 70 -13.12 -5.40 18.57
CA GLY A 70 -12.93 -5.25 20.01
C GLY A 70 -13.03 -6.58 20.81
N HIS A 71 -13.74 -7.56 20.26
CA HIS A 71 -14.00 -8.83 20.95
C HIS A 71 -13.22 -10.01 20.36
N LEU A 72 -13.01 -10.03 19.04
CA LEU A 72 -12.38 -11.17 18.34
C LEU A 72 -10.94 -10.90 17.95
N GLY A 73 -10.43 -9.69 18.20
CA GLY A 73 -9.07 -9.30 17.83
C GLY A 73 -8.90 -9.03 16.32
N PRO A 74 -7.69 -9.27 15.79
CA PRO A 74 -7.40 -9.08 14.37
C PRO A 74 -8.04 -10.17 13.51
N THR A 75 -8.67 -9.77 12.40
CA THR A 75 -9.32 -10.70 11.48
C THR A 75 -9.40 -10.14 10.06
N VAL A 76 -9.81 -10.98 9.12
CA VAL A 76 -10.08 -10.63 7.72
C VAL A 76 -11.56 -10.90 7.43
N PHE A 77 -12.24 -9.95 6.82
CA PHE A 77 -13.58 -10.13 6.27
C PHE A 77 -13.54 -10.23 4.76
N ARG A 78 -14.38 -11.09 4.21
CA ARG A 78 -14.57 -11.29 2.77
C ARG A 78 -15.97 -10.91 2.36
N SER A 79 -16.09 -10.17 1.26
CA SER A 79 -17.36 -9.92 0.55
C SER A 79 -17.24 -10.44 -0.88
N ALA A 80 -18.24 -11.19 -1.34
CA ALA A 80 -18.34 -11.69 -2.72
C ALA A 80 -19.33 -10.85 -3.58
N ASP A 81 -19.82 -9.74 -3.06
CA ASP A 81 -20.90 -8.93 -3.65
C ASP A 81 -20.63 -7.41 -3.56
N LEU A 82 -19.34 -7.03 -3.62
CA LEU A 82 -18.88 -5.64 -3.59
C LEU A 82 -19.27 -4.89 -2.30
N GLY A 83 -19.21 -5.56 -1.16
CA GLY A 83 -19.40 -4.97 0.16
C GLY A 83 -20.84 -4.97 0.67
N LYS A 84 -21.79 -5.62 -0.02
CA LYS A 84 -23.18 -5.71 0.47
C LYS A 84 -23.31 -6.64 1.66
N THR A 85 -22.61 -7.79 1.60
CA THR A 85 -22.54 -8.76 2.70
C THR A 85 -21.08 -9.11 2.99
N TRP A 86 -20.80 -9.45 4.26
CA TRP A 86 -19.47 -9.76 4.72
C TRP A 86 -19.46 -11.05 5.53
N LYS A 87 -18.47 -11.90 5.27
CA LYS A 87 -18.20 -13.12 6.04
C LYS A 87 -16.82 -12.98 6.67
N GLU A 88 -16.71 -13.28 7.95
CA GLU A 88 -15.42 -13.35 8.65
C GLU A 88 -14.64 -14.59 8.23
N ALA A 89 -13.31 -14.49 8.17
CA ALA A 89 -12.42 -15.63 7.96
C ALA A 89 -12.62 -16.69 9.04
N ALA A 90 -12.75 -17.94 8.64
CA ALA A 90 -12.91 -19.06 9.58
C ALA A 90 -11.65 -19.27 10.42
N ARG A 91 -10.48 -18.99 9.85
CA ARG A 91 -9.19 -19.01 10.55
C ARG A 91 -8.33 -17.83 10.08
N PRO A 92 -8.37 -16.69 10.79
CA PRO A 92 -7.60 -15.50 10.42
C PRO A 92 -6.09 -15.71 10.64
N PRO A 93 -5.22 -14.82 10.12
CA PRO A 93 -3.79 -14.86 10.33
C PRO A 93 -3.43 -14.92 11.82
N ALA A 94 -2.75 -15.98 12.22
CA ALA A 94 -2.27 -16.17 13.58
C ALA A 94 -0.94 -16.95 13.59
N PHE A 95 -0.01 -16.54 14.44
CA PHE A 95 1.20 -17.32 14.67
C PHE A 95 0.88 -18.61 15.43
N PRO A 96 1.67 -19.68 15.20
CA PRO A 96 1.56 -20.90 15.99
C PRO A 96 1.70 -20.60 17.49
N LYS A 97 0.98 -21.36 18.33
CA LYS A 97 1.15 -21.26 19.78
C LYS A 97 2.58 -21.63 20.17
N ALA A 98 3.18 -20.81 21.03
CA ALA A 98 4.48 -21.15 21.61
C ALA A 98 4.34 -22.36 22.54
N PRO A 99 5.46 -23.10 22.76
CA PRO A 99 5.53 -24.10 23.81
C PRO A 99 5.13 -23.54 25.18
N GLU A 100 4.66 -24.42 26.05
CA GLU A 100 4.28 -24.03 27.41
C GLU A 100 5.45 -23.37 28.15
N GLY A 101 5.22 -22.21 28.73
CA GLY A 101 6.25 -21.42 29.41
C GLY A 101 7.05 -20.46 28.53
N GLU A 102 6.85 -20.46 27.22
CA GLU A 102 7.47 -19.53 26.30
C GLU A 102 6.55 -18.41 25.86
N LYS A 103 7.09 -17.19 25.67
CA LYS A 103 6.35 -16.06 25.12
C LYS A 103 6.22 -16.22 23.59
N GLY A 104 5.01 -16.49 23.11
CA GLY A 104 4.71 -16.59 21.69
C GLY A 104 4.54 -15.23 21.01
N ARG A 105 4.63 -15.22 19.69
CA ARG A 105 4.22 -14.08 18.86
C ARG A 105 2.70 -14.04 18.74
N VAL A 106 2.11 -12.86 18.82
CA VAL A 106 0.67 -12.65 18.68
C VAL A 106 0.45 -11.58 17.60
N VAL A 107 -0.42 -11.84 16.64
CA VAL A 107 -0.82 -10.82 15.66
C VAL A 107 -1.65 -9.75 16.38
N ASP A 108 -1.19 -8.50 16.33
CA ASP A 108 -1.96 -7.34 16.82
C ASP A 108 -2.98 -6.89 15.79
N HIS A 109 -2.57 -6.82 14.52
CA HIS A 109 -3.46 -6.53 13.40
C HIS A 109 -2.91 -7.03 12.06
N VAL A 110 -3.82 -7.32 11.13
CA VAL A 110 -3.51 -7.52 9.73
C VAL A 110 -3.37 -6.15 9.09
N PHE A 111 -2.18 -5.86 8.57
CA PHE A 111 -1.84 -4.52 8.09
C PHE A 111 -1.93 -4.39 6.56
N TRP A 112 -1.63 -5.47 5.82
CA TRP A 112 -1.61 -5.51 4.37
C TRP A 112 -2.32 -6.74 3.83
N LEU A 113 -3.08 -6.58 2.74
CA LEU A 113 -3.67 -7.67 1.98
C LEU A 113 -3.27 -7.53 0.51
N THR A 114 -2.89 -8.62 -0.12
CA THR A 114 -2.53 -8.65 -1.54
C THR A 114 -3.13 -9.88 -2.21
N PRO A 115 -3.82 -9.75 -3.36
CA PRO A 115 -4.19 -10.89 -4.19
C PRO A 115 -2.94 -11.64 -4.68
N GLY A 116 -3.02 -12.96 -4.78
CA GLY A 116 -2.00 -13.78 -5.41
C GLY A 116 -1.91 -13.55 -6.92
N HIS A 117 -1.07 -14.32 -7.58
CA HIS A 117 -0.87 -14.26 -9.02
C HIS A 117 -2.17 -14.55 -9.78
N ALA A 118 -2.30 -14.04 -11.02
CA ALA A 118 -3.48 -14.21 -11.86
C ALA A 118 -3.82 -15.69 -12.15
N SER A 119 -2.82 -16.58 -12.17
CA SER A 119 -3.02 -18.04 -12.33
C SER A 119 -3.50 -18.74 -11.06
N GLU A 120 -3.51 -18.06 -9.91
CA GLU A 120 -3.87 -18.60 -8.60
C GLU A 120 -5.06 -17.83 -8.01
N PRO A 121 -6.28 -17.96 -8.58
CA PRO A 121 -7.41 -17.07 -8.27
C PRO A 121 -7.90 -17.13 -6.82
N ALA A 122 -7.60 -18.19 -6.07
CA ALA A 122 -7.96 -18.32 -4.67
C ALA A 122 -6.85 -17.88 -3.70
N THR A 123 -5.63 -17.62 -4.21
CA THR A 123 -4.49 -17.27 -3.37
C THR A 123 -4.51 -15.81 -2.96
N TRP A 124 -4.21 -15.56 -1.68
CA TRP A 124 -4.01 -14.24 -1.09
C TRP A 124 -2.85 -14.25 -0.12
N TYR A 125 -2.25 -13.08 0.08
CA TYR A 125 -1.21 -12.85 1.08
C TYR A 125 -1.64 -11.77 2.08
N ALA A 126 -1.24 -11.95 3.34
CA ALA A 126 -1.45 -10.99 4.41
C ALA A 126 -0.13 -10.68 5.14
N GLY A 127 0.14 -9.39 5.32
CA GLY A 127 1.20 -8.89 6.18
C GLY A 127 0.63 -8.36 7.50
N THR A 128 1.33 -8.60 8.59
CA THR A 128 0.82 -8.28 9.94
C THR A 128 1.74 -7.34 10.71
N SER A 129 1.23 -6.85 11.83
CA SER A 129 1.99 -6.28 12.93
C SER A 129 1.80 -7.17 14.18
N PRO A 130 2.87 -7.60 14.87
CA PRO A 130 4.25 -7.55 14.40
C PRO A 130 4.41 -8.25 13.05
N GLN A 131 5.56 -8.04 12.42
CA GLN A 131 5.80 -8.54 11.07
C GLN A 131 5.58 -10.04 10.99
N GLY A 132 4.75 -10.46 10.06
CA GLY A 132 4.45 -11.84 9.71
C GLY A 132 3.87 -11.90 8.34
N LEU A 133 4.20 -12.94 7.60
CA LEU A 133 3.64 -13.24 6.28
C LEU A 133 2.73 -14.44 6.40
N PHE A 134 1.51 -14.29 5.90
CA PHE A 134 0.51 -15.36 5.87
C PHE A 134 -0.03 -15.52 4.45
N ARG A 135 -0.39 -16.76 4.10
CA ARG A 135 -0.98 -17.13 2.81
C ARG A 135 -2.32 -17.80 3.03
N SER A 136 -3.27 -17.49 2.18
CA SER A 136 -4.55 -18.20 2.01
C SER A 136 -4.62 -18.77 0.61
N ASP A 137 -5.12 -19.98 0.46
CA ASP A 137 -5.36 -20.64 -0.83
C ASP A 137 -6.86 -20.95 -1.07
N ASP A 138 -7.74 -20.37 -0.25
CA ASP A 138 -9.20 -20.57 -0.30
C ASP A 138 -9.99 -19.25 -0.39
N GLY A 139 -9.36 -18.21 -0.91
CA GLY A 139 -10.00 -16.91 -1.10
C GLY A 139 -10.08 -16.05 0.17
N GLY A 140 -9.24 -16.30 1.16
CA GLY A 140 -9.16 -15.53 2.39
C GLY A 140 -10.01 -16.09 3.54
N ASP A 141 -10.52 -17.30 3.44
CA ASP A 141 -11.29 -17.96 4.52
C ASP A 141 -10.38 -18.54 5.61
N THR A 142 -9.27 -19.17 5.20
CA THR A 142 -8.25 -19.67 6.14
C THR A 142 -6.86 -19.19 5.76
N TRP A 143 -6.01 -18.96 6.77
CA TRP A 143 -4.68 -18.38 6.62
C TRP A 143 -3.63 -19.23 7.32
N GLU A 144 -2.53 -19.51 6.62
CA GLU A 144 -1.38 -20.24 7.14
C GLU A 144 -0.13 -19.36 7.18
N PRO A 145 0.72 -19.50 8.20
CA PRO A 145 1.98 -18.78 8.24
C PRO A 145 2.92 -19.26 7.15
N VAL A 146 3.61 -18.36 6.48
CA VAL A 146 4.69 -18.68 5.53
C VAL A 146 5.97 -18.89 6.32
N SER A 147 6.27 -20.16 6.64
CA SER A 147 7.38 -20.54 7.52
C SER A 147 8.74 -20.10 6.99
N GLY A 148 8.95 -20.09 5.65
CA GLY A 148 10.21 -19.63 5.06
C GLY A 148 10.62 -18.21 5.46
N LEU A 149 9.65 -17.34 5.78
CA LEU A 149 9.92 -16.01 6.36
C LEU A 149 9.78 -16.04 7.89
N ASN A 150 8.63 -16.51 8.38
CA ASN A 150 8.24 -16.36 9.78
C ASN A 150 9.15 -17.13 10.74
N ASP A 151 9.76 -18.23 10.26
CA ASP A 151 10.67 -19.09 11.01
C ASP A 151 12.10 -19.05 10.43
N HIS A 152 12.40 -18.03 9.58
CA HIS A 152 13.73 -17.87 9.02
C HIS A 152 14.77 -17.68 10.15
N PRO A 153 15.95 -18.35 10.07
CA PRO A 153 16.97 -18.26 11.13
C PRO A 153 17.41 -16.82 11.44
N GLU A 154 17.49 -15.97 10.41
CA GLU A 154 17.87 -14.56 10.55
C GLU A 154 16.69 -13.62 10.83
N TYR A 155 15.47 -14.14 10.97
CA TYR A 155 14.26 -13.32 11.15
C TYR A 155 14.44 -12.29 12.27
N ARG A 156 14.96 -12.69 13.43
CA ARG A 156 15.18 -11.79 14.58
C ARG A 156 16.25 -10.73 14.30
N VAL A 157 17.24 -11.06 13.49
CA VAL A 157 18.28 -10.11 13.08
C VAL A 157 17.70 -9.06 12.14
N TRP A 158 16.84 -9.48 11.21
CA TRP A 158 16.18 -8.54 10.29
C TRP A 158 15.22 -7.62 10.98
N MET A 159 14.55 -8.09 12.02
CA MET A 159 13.46 -7.37 12.69
C MET A 159 13.92 -6.33 13.70
N GLY A 160 15.20 -6.32 14.07
CA GLY A 160 15.69 -5.44 15.12
C GLY A 160 15.05 -5.71 16.49
N SER A 161 15.03 -4.70 17.34
CA SER A 161 14.36 -4.79 18.64
C SER A 161 12.85 -4.57 18.49
N GLU A 162 12.05 -5.18 19.36
CA GLU A 162 10.58 -5.00 19.43
C GLU A 162 10.16 -3.52 19.64
N GLN A 163 11.11 -2.64 19.99
CA GLN A 163 10.89 -1.25 20.33
C GLN A 163 11.32 -0.25 19.25
N ASP A 164 11.69 -0.71 18.04
CA ASP A 164 12.13 0.18 16.98
C ASP A 164 11.01 1.09 16.49
N GLY A 165 10.72 2.05 17.32
CA GLY A 165 10.32 3.41 17.05
C GLY A 165 9.17 3.72 16.10
N THR A 166 8.41 2.76 15.59
CA THR A 166 7.22 3.12 14.83
C THR A 166 6.03 3.27 15.77
N PRO A 167 5.32 4.41 15.77
CA PRO A 167 4.21 4.67 16.68
C PRO A 167 3.12 3.61 16.68
N ASP A 168 2.97 2.90 15.57
CA ASP A 168 1.96 1.86 15.37
C ASP A 168 2.57 0.44 15.41
N GLY A 169 3.79 0.26 15.91
CA GLY A 169 4.53 -0.99 15.92
C GLY A 169 5.13 -1.39 14.56
N PRO A 170 6.05 -2.36 14.57
CA PRO A 170 6.68 -2.88 13.37
C PRO A 170 5.68 -3.66 12.52
N LYS A 171 5.78 -3.58 11.20
CA LYS A 171 4.79 -4.17 10.27
C LYS A 171 5.41 -4.72 8.99
N LEU A 172 4.78 -5.77 8.47
CA LEU A 172 5.05 -6.29 7.14
C LEU A 172 4.03 -5.73 6.15
N HIS A 173 4.52 -5.14 5.09
CA HIS A 173 3.70 -4.46 4.08
C HIS A 173 4.30 -4.57 2.68
N SER A 174 3.65 -3.93 1.71
CA SER A 174 4.11 -3.88 0.31
C SER A 174 4.41 -5.26 -0.25
N ILE A 175 3.55 -6.26 0.08
CA ILE A 175 3.67 -7.59 -0.51
C ILE A 175 3.36 -7.46 -2.01
N ILE A 176 4.28 -7.93 -2.85
CA ILE A 176 4.19 -7.86 -4.30
C ILE A 176 4.40 -9.27 -4.85
N VAL A 177 3.49 -9.71 -5.73
CA VAL A 177 3.66 -10.91 -6.54
C VAL A 177 4.06 -10.45 -7.94
N ASP A 178 5.17 -10.97 -8.49
CA ASP A 178 5.57 -10.65 -9.86
C ASP A 178 4.48 -11.11 -10.83
N PRO A 179 3.95 -10.24 -11.70
CA PRO A 179 2.88 -10.62 -12.62
C PRO A 179 3.28 -11.68 -13.67
N ARG A 180 4.56 -12.03 -13.75
CA ARG A 180 5.11 -13.02 -14.69
C ARG A 180 5.35 -14.38 -14.05
N ASP A 181 5.53 -14.40 -12.71
CA ASP A 181 5.91 -15.62 -11.97
C ASP A 181 5.27 -15.64 -10.56
N PRO A 182 4.35 -16.58 -10.28
CA PRO A 182 3.71 -16.70 -8.96
C PRO A 182 4.69 -17.03 -7.83
N LEU A 183 5.86 -17.54 -8.15
CA LEU A 183 6.89 -17.87 -7.16
C LEU A 183 7.81 -16.71 -6.84
N HIS A 184 7.76 -15.63 -7.60
CA HIS A 184 8.60 -14.46 -7.39
C HIS A 184 7.86 -13.40 -6.57
N LEU A 185 8.33 -13.17 -5.36
CA LEU A 185 7.69 -12.30 -4.37
C LEU A 185 8.67 -11.25 -3.87
N TYR A 186 8.13 -10.07 -3.59
CA TYR A 186 8.82 -9.04 -2.80
C TYR A 186 7.94 -8.64 -1.62
N LEU A 187 8.56 -8.22 -0.55
CA LEU A 187 7.89 -7.60 0.58
C LEU A 187 8.78 -6.56 1.25
N ALA A 188 8.16 -5.72 2.07
CA ALA A 188 8.87 -4.75 2.89
C ALA A 188 8.47 -4.90 4.35
N MET A 189 9.43 -4.65 5.22
CA MET A 189 9.24 -4.65 6.67
C MET A 189 9.71 -3.32 7.24
N SER A 190 8.86 -2.66 8.02
CA SER A 190 9.28 -1.49 8.81
C SER A 190 10.38 -1.93 9.75
N SER A 191 11.52 -1.23 9.73
CA SER A 191 12.74 -1.64 10.46
C SER A 191 13.13 -3.10 10.14
N GLY A 192 13.33 -3.39 8.84
CA GLY A 192 13.64 -4.76 8.40
C GLY A 192 13.92 -4.84 6.89
N GLY A 193 13.85 -3.72 6.18
CA GLY A 193 14.23 -3.64 4.77
C GLY A 193 13.24 -4.27 3.79
N VAL A 194 13.67 -4.37 2.54
CA VAL A 194 12.96 -5.04 1.45
C VAL A 194 13.55 -6.42 1.26
N HIS A 195 12.69 -7.43 1.06
CA HIS A 195 13.11 -8.81 0.84
C HIS A 195 12.54 -9.34 -0.47
N GLU A 196 13.28 -10.26 -1.08
CA GLU A 196 12.94 -10.98 -2.31
C GLU A 196 12.95 -12.48 -2.07
N SER A 197 11.95 -13.17 -2.62
CA SER A 197 11.89 -14.62 -2.75
C SER A 197 11.64 -14.99 -4.20
N VAL A 198 12.35 -15.98 -4.73
CA VAL A 198 12.18 -16.51 -6.11
C VAL A 198 11.64 -17.94 -6.11
N ASN A 199 11.14 -18.41 -4.98
CA ASN A 199 10.69 -19.80 -4.81
C ASN A 199 9.41 -19.92 -3.98
N GLY A 200 8.52 -18.91 -4.07
CA GLY A 200 7.22 -18.91 -3.43
C GLY A 200 7.26 -18.69 -1.91
N GLY A 201 8.26 -17.99 -1.42
CA GLY A 201 8.38 -17.64 0.00
C GLY A 201 9.07 -18.71 0.84
N ARG A 202 9.72 -19.71 0.23
CA ARG A 202 10.49 -20.72 0.96
C ARG A 202 11.80 -20.19 1.50
N ASP A 203 12.48 -19.35 0.69
CA ASP A 203 13.72 -18.66 1.07
C ASP A 203 13.59 -17.17 0.74
N TRP A 204 14.25 -16.33 1.54
CA TRP A 204 14.23 -14.89 1.42
C TRP A 204 15.64 -14.30 1.50
N ARG A 205 15.86 -13.23 0.78
CA ARG A 205 17.08 -12.44 0.86
C ARG A 205 16.78 -10.95 0.95
N PRO A 206 17.50 -10.19 1.77
CA PRO A 206 17.33 -8.75 1.85
C PRO A 206 17.86 -8.05 0.59
N LEU A 207 17.18 -7.02 0.14
CA LEU A 207 17.57 -6.09 -0.92
C LEU A 207 17.83 -4.72 -0.31
N ILE A 208 19.01 -4.53 0.28
CA ILE A 208 19.37 -3.29 0.99
C ILE A 208 20.52 -2.51 0.37
N LYS A 209 21.23 -3.11 -0.59
CA LYS A 209 22.43 -2.51 -1.18
C LYS A 209 22.10 -1.19 -1.88
N GLY A 210 22.87 -0.14 -1.58
CA GLY A 210 22.69 1.19 -2.13
C GLY A 210 21.66 2.06 -1.38
N LEU A 211 21.01 1.53 -0.34
CA LEU A 211 20.17 2.31 0.53
C LEU A 211 21.03 3.06 1.56
N GLU A 212 20.62 4.29 1.83
CA GLU A 212 21.17 5.08 2.94
C GLU A 212 20.39 4.77 4.22
N VAL A 213 21.04 4.89 5.36
CA VAL A 213 20.45 4.82 6.70
C VAL A 213 20.63 6.16 7.42
N VAL A 214 20.04 6.30 8.59
CA VAL A 214 20.27 7.48 9.44
C VAL A 214 21.76 7.57 9.77
N GLU A 215 22.27 8.79 9.85
CA GLU A 215 23.69 9.08 10.15
C GLU A 215 24.16 8.29 11.37
N ASP A 216 25.39 7.81 11.32
CA ASP A 216 26.06 6.96 12.33
C ASP A 216 25.56 5.52 12.44
N LEU A 217 24.59 5.07 11.64
CA LEU A 217 24.17 3.69 11.60
C LEU A 217 24.90 2.89 10.49
N ASP A 218 25.09 1.59 10.72
CA ASP A 218 25.70 0.69 9.75
C ASP A 218 24.71 0.30 8.63
N PRO A 219 24.94 0.72 7.36
CA PRO A 219 24.05 0.38 6.27
C PRO A 219 24.05 -1.11 5.87
N SER A 220 24.95 -1.92 6.42
CA SER A 220 24.92 -3.38 6.22
C SER A 220 23.91 -4.09 7.14
N ASN A 221 23.45 -3.43 8.20
CA ASN A 221 22.46 -3.98 9.11
C ASN A 221 21.04 -3.79 8.54
N VAL A 222 20.39 -4.90 8.23
CA VAL A 222 19.05 -4.95 7.62
C VAL A 222 18.01 -4.23 8.45
N SER A 223 18.09 -4.31 9.78
CA SER A 223 17.10 -3.71 10.70
C SER A 223 17.10 -2.18 10.70
N PHE A 224 18.15 -1.53 10.17
CA PHE A 224 18.21 -0.07 10.08
C PHE A 224 17.53 0.49 8.83
N HIS A 225 17.07 -0.38 7.93
CA HIS A 225 16.34 0.03 6.73
C HIS A 225 14.84 0.02 6.99
N ASP A 226 14.20 1.19 6.90
CA ASP A 226 12.76 1.37 7.11
C ASP A 226 12.06 1.78 5.81
N PRO A 227 11.69 0.82 4.96
CA PRO A 227 10.85 1.09 3.81
C PRO A 227 9.45 1.49 4.25
N HIS A 228 8.92 2.56 3.68
CA HIS A 228 7.56 3.02 3.94
C HIS A 228 6.56 2.49 2.90
N CYS A 229 6.98 2.36 1.65
CA CYS A 229 6.15 1.83 0.57
C CYS A 229 7.05 1.32 -0.56
N VAL A 230 6.78 0.12 -1.05
CA VAL A 230 7.45 -0.45 -2.23
C VAL A 230 6.41 -0.77 -3.29
N ARG A 231 6.70 -0.44 -4.54
CA ARG A 231 5.83 -0.70 -5.68
C ARG A 231 6.62 -1.26 -6.86
N LEU A 232 6.04 -2.20 -7.58
CA LEU A 232 6.55 -2.76 -8.83
C LEU A 232 5.83 -2.12 -10.01
N CYS A 233 6.57 -1.74 -11.04
CA CYS A 233 6.00 -1.22 -12.28
C CYS A 233 5.29 -2.31 -13.07
N ALA A 234 3.98 -2.23 -13.22
CA ALA A 234 3.20 -3.23 -13.96
C ALA A 234 3.63 -3.37 -15.43
N THR A 235 4.07 -2.28 -16.07
CA THR A 235 4.53 -2.28 -17.48
C THR A 235 6.01 -2.60 -17.63
N GLN A 236 6.77 -2.61 -16.54
CA GLN A 236 8.19 -2.97 -16.49
C GLN A 236 8.48 -3.69 -15.17
N PRO A 237 8.10 -4.97 -15.04
CA PRO A 237 8.18 -5.69 -13.76
C PRO A 237 9.58 -5.88 -13.18
N ASP A 238 10.63 -5.61 -13.94
CA ASP A 238 11.99 -5.56 -13.42
C ASP A 238 12.32 -4.28 -12.66
N ARG A 239 11.41 -3.27 -12.70
CA ARG A 239 11.60 -2.01 -12.01
C ARG A 239 10.73 -1.93 -10.76
N LEU A 240 11.39 -1.67 -9.63
CA LEU A 240 10.72 -1.33 -8.38
C LEU A 240 11.12 0.08 -7.94
N TYR A 241 10.19 0.72 -7.25
CA TYR A 241 10.42 1.97 -6.55
C TYR A 241 10.10 1.78 -5.07
N GLN A 242 10.83 2.48 -4.21
CA GLN A 242 10.48 2.56 -2.79
C GLN A 242 10.57 3.97 -2.26
N GLN A 243 9.63 4.32 -1.39
CA GLN A 243 9.77 5.36 -0.41
C GLN A 243 10.36 4.73 0.84
N ASN A 244 11.50 5.22 1.26
CA ASN A 244 12.21 4.76 2.46
C ASN A 244 12.31 5.93 3.45
N HIS A 245 12.62 5.65 4.70
CA HIS A 245 12.89 6.68 5.72
C HIS A 245 13.99 7.66 5.28
N CYS A 246 15.01 7.17 4.61
CA CYS A 246 16.15 7.96 4.13
C CYS A 246 16.03 8.38 2.67
N GLY A 247 14.82 8.42 2.10
CA GLY A 247 14.60 8.96 0.76
C GLY A 247 13.77 8.10 -0.18
N THR A 248 13.73 8.50 -1.45
CA THR A 248 13.02 7.78 -2.53
C THR A 248 14.03 7.10 -3.45
N TYR A 249 13.81 5.82 -3.73
CA TYR A 249 14.76 4.99 -4.47
C TYR A 249 14.11 4.23 -5.62
N ARG A 250 14.94 3.81 -6.57
CA ARG A 250 14.60 2.92 -7.69
C ARG A 250 15.62 1.79 -7.79
N ILE A 251 15.18 0.60 -8.17
CA ILE A 251 16.03 -0.51 -8.59
C ILE A 251 15.49 -1.06 -9.91
N ASP A 252 16.39 -1.38 -10.84
CA ASP A 252 16.10 -2.09 -12.08
C ASP A 252 16.75 -3.47 -12.03
N ARG A 253 15.92 -4.52 -11.84
CA ARG A 253 16.41 -5.90 -11.79
C ARG A 253 16.99 -6.33 -13.14
N PRO A 254 18.02 -7.18 -13.20
CA PRO A 254 18.56 -7.98 -12.10
C PRO A 254 19.59 -7.28 -11.18
N SER A 255 19.77 -5.96 -11.30
CA SER A 255 20.60 -5.23 -10.32
C SER A 255 20.11 -5.50 -8.90
N ASP A 256 21.04 -5.60 -7.96
CA ASP A 256 20.76 -5.69 -6.52
C ASP A 256 20.96 -4.34 -5.79
N GLN A 257 21.26 -3.26 -6.56
CA GLN A 257 21.59 -1.96 -6.00
C GLN A 257 20.49 -0.93 -6.25
N TRP A 258 19.97 -0.38 -5.16
CA TRP A 258 19.07 0.76 -5.19
C TRP A 258 19.80 2.06 -5.53
N VAL A 259 19.13 2.91 -6.29
CA VAL A 259 19.61 4.24 -6.66
C VAL A 259 18.67 5.28 -6.06
N ARG A 260 19.19 6.19 -5.24
CA ARG A 260 18.40 7.28 -4.67
C ARG A 260 18.03 8.30 -5.74
N ILE A 261 16.74 8.42 -6.02
CA ILE A 261 16.16 9.32 -7.02
C ILE A 261 15.53 10.56 -6.40
N GLY A 262 15.36 10.60 -5.10
CA GLY A 262 14.75 11.72 -4.38
C GLY A 262 15.67 12.93 -4.15
N LYS A 263 16.99 12.80 -4.39
CA LYS A 263 17.97 13.91 -4.22
C LYS A 263 17.68 15.15 -5.06
N SER A 264 16.90 15.01 -6.13
CA SER A 264 16.46 16.11 -7.00
C SER A 264 15.19 16.83 -6.51
N MET A 265 14.61 16.41 -5.39
CA MET A 265 13.53 17.13 -4.71
C MET A 265 14.02 18.48 -4.16
N PRO A 266 13.16 19.50 -4.04
CA PRO A 266 13.54 20.75 -3.43
C PRO A 266 14.04 20.54 -1.98
N LYS A 267 15.21 21.08 -1.65
CA LYS A 267 15.84 20.90 -0.32
C LYS A 267 14.95 21.34 0.84
N THR A 268 14.05 22.31 0.62
CA THR A 268 13.10 22.80 1.64
C THR A 268 11.95 21.82 1.89
N VAL A 269 11.83 20.76 1.09
CA VAL A 269 10.79 19.73 1.21
C VAL A 269 11.41 18.40 1.60
N GLY A 270 12.57 18.06 0.98
CA GLY A 270 13.19 16.76 1.13
C GLY A 270 12.45 15.66 0.37
N ASP A 271 12.94 14.43 0.48
CA ASP A 271 12.40 13.26 -0.20
C ASP A 271 11.93 12.16 0.77
N ILE A 272 11.64 12.54 2.02
CA ILE A 272 10.99 11.65 2.98
C ILE A 272 9.47 11.76 2.85
N GLY A 273 8.79 10.63 2.86
CA GLY A 273 7.34 10.53 2.78
C GLY A 273 6.88 9.14 3.16
N PHE A 274 5.57 8.89 3.17
CA PHE A 274 5.03 7.55 3.36
C PHE A 274 4.57 6.90 2.05
N PRO A 275 3.67 7.53 1.25
CA PRO A 275 3.13 6.90 0.08
C PRO A 275 4.02 7.07 -1.15
N LEU A 276 3.96 6.07 -2.01
CA LEU A 276 4.50 6.09 -3.36
C LEU A 276 3.47 5.48 -4.30
N VAL A 277 3.16 6.16 -5.39
CA VAL A 277 2.20 5.73 -6.40
C VAL A 277 2.87 5.73 -7.77
N LEU A 278 2.69 4.68 -8.55
CA LEU A 278 3.23 4.56 -9.90
C LEU A 278 2.13 4.78 -10.94
N HIS A 279 2.52 5.33 -12.07
CA HIS A 279 1.62 5.44 -13.21
C HIS A 279 1.37 4.05 -13.82
N PRO A 280 0.12 3.66 -14.11
CA PRO A 280 -0.19 2.29 -14.54
C PRO A 280 0.34 1.92 -15.92
N ARG A 281 0.75 2.89 -16.73
CA ARG A 281 1.18 2.71 -18.12
C ARG A 281 2.57 3.29 -18.46
N ASP A 282 3.13 4.12 -17.56
CA ASP A 282 4.41 4.79 -17.78
C ASP A 282 5.38 4.51 -16.62
N PRO A 283 6.41 3.69 -16.83
CA PRO A 283 7.33 3.31 -15.76
C PRO A 283 8.23 4.45 -15.26
N GLU A 284 8.29 5.58 -15.98
CA GLU A 284 9.07 6.76 -15.58
C GLU A 284 8.24 7.76 -14.76
N THR A 285 6.91 7.58 -14.69
CA THR A 285 6.02 8.49 -13.94
C THR A 285 5.62 7.91 -12.61
N LEU A 286 5.89 8.68 -11.54
CA LEU A 286 5.55 8.33 -10.16
C LEU A 286 5.17 9.57 -9.36
N TRP A 287 4.37 9.35 -8.30
CA TRP A 287 3.95 10.40 -7.37
C TRP A 287 4.33 10.01 -5.94
N THR A 288 4.67 11.01 -5.15
CA THR A 288 4.86 10.90 -3.71
C THR A 288 4.19 12.06 -2.98
N PHE A 289 3.99 11.90 -1.68
CA PHE A 289 3.47 12.94 -0.81
C PHE A 289 4.46 13.17 0.34
N PRO A 290 5.39 14.12 0.20
CA PRO A 290 6.42 14.37 1.20
C PRO A 290 5.85 14.82 2.53
N MET A 291 6.57 14.49 3.59
CA MET A 291 6.32 14.96 4.94
C MET A 291 7.55 15.64 5.51
N ASP A 292 7.36 16.47 6.52
CA ASP A 292 8.45 17.11 7.24
C ASP A 292 9.21 16.04 8.05
N GLY A 293 10.45 15.82 7.66
CA GLY A 293 11.37 14.89 8.33
C GLY A 293 12.51 15.59 9.07
N SER A 294 12.50 16.94 9.08
CA SER A 294 13.59 17.72 9.67
C SER A 294 13.65 17.70 11.20
N GLY A 295 12.61 17.22 11.86
CA GLY A 295 12.52 17.12 13.31
C GLY A 295 12.12 15.73 13.77
N VAL A 296 12.12 15.56 15.09
CA VAL A 296 11.80 14.30 15.74
C VAL A 296 10.33 14.04 15.70
N TRP A 297 9.59 13.83 14.76
CA TRP A 297 8.16 13.47 14.77
C TRP A 297 7.13 14.53 14.36
N PRO A 298 7.41 15.57 13.57
CA PRO A 298 6.28 16.26 13.01
C PRO A 298 5.51 15.38 12.02
N ARG A 299 6.18 14.60 11.16
CA ARG A 299 5.54 13.68 10.17
C ARG A 299 4.32 14.30 9.47
N THR A 300 4.29 15.61 9.35
CA THR A 300 3.22 16.40 8.77
C THR A 300 3.63 17.03 7.45
N SER A 301 2.71 17.70 6.79
CA SER A 301 3.01 18.44 5.56
C SER A 301 4.06 19.53 5.82
N PRO A 302 5.13 19.63 5.00
CA PRO A 302 6.18 20.64 5.18
C PRO A 302 5.60 22.06 5.24
N GLY A 303 5.87 22.75 6.36
CA GLY A 303 5.38 24.11 6.61
C GLY A 303 3.86 24.26 6.65
N GLY A 304 3.10 23.18 6.88
CA GLY A 304 1.64 23.19 6.84
C GLY A 304 1.06 23.45 5.44
N LYS A 305 1.81 23.13 4.38
CA LYS A 305 1.48 23.36 2.98
C LYS A 305 1.50 22.05 2.19
N PRO A 306 0.49 21.20 2.32
CA PRO A 306 0.46 19.89 1.68
C PRO A 306 0.58 19.98 0.16
N ALA A 307 1.31 19.03 -0.41
CA ALA A 307 1.43 18.86 -1.85
C ALA A 307 1.84 17.44 -2.21
N ALA A 308 1.29 16.90 -3.29
CA ALA A 308 1.90 15.79 -3.97
C ALA A 308 3.04 16.30 -4.88
N TYR A 309 3.97 15.44 -5.20
CA TYR A 309 5.02 15.69 -6.17
C TYR A 309 5.03 14.60 -7.22
N VAL A 310 5.25 14.97 -8.47
CA VAL A 310 5.35 14.04 -9.60
C VAL A 310 6.73 14.12 -10.23
N SER A 311 7.31 12.96 -10.52
CA SER A 311 8.37 12.81 -11.51
C SER A 311 7.81 12.11 -12.74
N ARG A 312 8.20 12.57 -13.94
CA ARG A 312 7.86 11.96 -15.24
C ARG A 312 9.09 11.46 -15.99
N ASN A 313 10.19 11.31 -15.28
CA ASN A 313 11.48 10.93 -15.84
C ASN A 313 12.31 10.08 -14.86
N GLY A 314 11.64 9.22 -14.14
CA GLY A 314 12.27 8.25 -13.23
C GLY A 314 12.99 8.88 -12.05
N GLY A 315 12.53 10.03 -11.56
CA GLY A 315 13.10 10.73 -10.41
C GLY A 315 14.18 11.76 -10.75
N LYS A 316 14.48 12.02 -12.03
CA LYS A 316 15.49 13.04 -12.41
C LYS A 316 15.05 14.46 -12.08
N SER A 317 13.75 14.73 -12.07
CA SER A 317 13.16 16.00 -11.63
C SER A 317 11.76 15.80 -11.07
N TRP A 318 11.32 16.76 -10.24
CA TRP A 318 10.04 16.70 -9.55
C TRP A 318 9.28 18.01 -9.69
N LYS A 319 7.97 17.89 -9.88
CA LYS A 319 7.04 19.01 -9.97
C LYS A 319 6.04 18.96 -8.81
N ARG A 320 5.83 20.09 -8.14
CA ARG A 320 4.84 20.27 -7.08
C ARG A 320 3.43 20.31 -7.67
N LEU A 321 2.49 19.62 -7.02
CA LEU A 321 1.09 19.49 -7.42
C LEU A 321 0.18 19.82 -6.22
N ASP A 322 -0.21 21.09 -6.07
CA ASP A 322 -0.96 21.58 -4.93
C ASP A 322 -2.18 22.46 -5.26
N THR A 323 -2.54 22.57 -6.55
CA THR A 323 -3.72 23.33 -6.96
C THR A 323 -5.00 22.71 -6.39
N GLY A 324 -5.72 23.44 -5.56
CA GLY A 324 -6.92 22.98 -4.87
C GLY A 324 -6.68 22.45 -3.46
N LEU A 325 -5.43 22.18 -3.08
CA LEU A 325 -5.06 21.85 -1.68
C LEU A 325 -4.94 23.13 -0.82
N PRO A 326 -5.04 23.01 0.51
CA PRO A 326 -4.83 24.11 1.44
C PRO A 326 -3.42 24.73 1.26
N LYS A 327 -3.33 26.05 1.38
CA LYS A 327 -2.07 26.79 1.15
C LYS A 327 -1.33 27.14 2.44
N SER A 328 -1.94 26.91 3.59
CA SER A 328 -1.34 27.14 4.91
C SER A 328 -2.14 26.42 5.98
N GLN A 329 -1.55 26.26 7.16
CA GLN A 329 -2.17 25.72 8.37
C GLN A 329 -2.83 24.34 8.17
N ALA A 330 -2.30 23.52 7.27
CA ALA A 330 -2.78 22.17 7.01
C ALA A 330 -1.71 21.14 7.41
N TRP A 331 -1.66 20.88 8.70
CA TRP A 331 -0.70 19.98 9.34
C TRP A 331 -1.24 18.54 9.29
N LEU A 332 -1.21 17.94 8.10
CA LEU A 332 -1.75 16.62 7.84
C LEU A 332 -0.65 15.65 7.41
N THR A 333 -0.93 14.35 7.58
CA THR A 333 -0.09 13.26 7.09
C THR A 333 -0.91 12.40 6.14
N VAL A 334 -0.28 11.95 5.05
CA VAL A 334 -0.79 10.90 4.18
C VAL A 334 0.00 9.64 4.49
N LYS A 335 -0.69 8.60 5.02
CA LYS A 335 -0.04 7.35 5.44
C LYS A 335 0.41 6.49 4.23
N ARG A 336 1.14 5.41 4.48
CA ARG A 336 1.76 4.51 3.48
C ARG A 336 0.79 4.03 2.38
N HIS A 337 -0.40 3.60 2.81
CA HIS A 337 -1.45 3.08 1.92
C HIS A 337 -2.54 4.10 1.62
N ALA A 338 -2.42 5.30 2.15
CA ALA A 338 -3.46 6.31 2.03
C ALA A 338 -3.38 7.14 0.75
N MET A 339 -2.60 6.71 -0.25
CA MET A 339 -2.57 7.31 -1.58
C MET A 339 -2.52 6.23 -2.66
N THR A 340 -3.34 6.40 -3.71
CA THR A 340 -3.51 5.44 -4.79
C THR A 340 -3.81 6.12 -6.13
N ALA A 341 -3.73 5.35 -7.22
CA ALA A 341 -4.12 5.77 -8.57
C ALA A 341 -5.13 4.79 -9.17
N ASP A 342 -6.01 5.29 -10.03
CA ASP A 342 -6.75 4.45 -10.97
C ASP A 342 -5.98 4.23 -12.28
N ALA A 343 -6.48 3.36 -13.15
CA ALA A 343 -5.87 3.09 -14.45
C ALA A 343 -6.53 3.87 -15.61
N ARG A 344 -7.35 4.88 -15.33
CA ARG A 344 -8.05 5.69 -16.34
C ARG A 344 -7.09 6.62 -17.09
N ASP A 345 -7.58 7.20 -18.16
CA ASP A 345 -6.88 8.23 -18.91
C ASP A 345 -7.72 9.52 -18.95
N PRO A 346 -7.20 10.63 -18.43
CA PRO A 346 -5.99 10.75 -17.60
C PRO A 346 -6.14 10.02 -16.25
N VAL A 347 -5.01 9.63 -15.64
CA VAL A 347 -4.96 8.91 -14.37
C VAL A 347 -5.59 9.74 -13.25
N GLY A 348 -6.47 9.10 -12.49
CA GLY A 348 -6.98 9.64 -11.23
C GLY A 348 -6.05 9.34 -10.07
N LEU A 349 -5.85 10.32 -9.21
CA LEU A 349 -5.10 10.17 -7.97
C LEU A 349 -6.02 10.44 -6.79
N TYR A 350 -5.87 9.66 -5.73
CA TYR A 350 -6.69 9.75 -4.54
C TYR A 350 -5.82 9.63 -3.31
N PHE A 351 -6.10 10.44 -2.27
CA PHE A 351 -5.44 10.26 -0.99
C PHE A 351 -6.36 10.61 0.19
N GLY A 352 -6.12 9.92 1.29
CA GLY A 352 -6.72 10.18 2.58
C GLY A 352 -5.70 10.74 3.56
N THR A 353 -6.18 11.50 4.54
CA THR A 353 -5.34 12.16 5.53
C THR A 353 -5.62 11.66 6.95
N THR A 354 -4.66 11.85 7.84
CA THR A 354 -4.84 11.62 9.27
C THR A 354 -5.88 12.57 9.89
N GLY A 355 -6.18 13.70 9.23
CA GLY A 355 -7.28 14.61 9.61
C GLY A 355 -8.66 14.17 9.14
N GLY A 356 -8.78 13.06 8.41
CA GLY A 356 -10.06 12.51 7.94
C GLY A 356 -10.59 13.13 6.65
N ASP A 357 -9.76 13.84 5.90
CA ASP A 357 -10.12 14.36 4.58
C ASP A 357 -9.74 13.36 3.48
N LEU A 358 -10.67 13.12 2.55
CA LEU A 358 -10.45 12.33 1.33
C LEU A 358 -10.37 13.28 0.13
N TRP A 359 -9.28 13.19 -0.62
CA TRP A 359 -8.99 14.05 -1.76
C TRP A 359 -8.89 13.26 -3.05
N ALA A 360 -9.30 13.87 -4.16
CA ALA A 360 -9.21 13.31 -5.51
C ALA A 360 -8.69 14.31 -6.52
N SER A 361 -7.94 13.80 -7.49
CA SER A 361 -7.59 14.49 -8.72
C SER A 361 -7.93 13.58 -9.91
N ARG A 362 -8.59 14.10 -10.93
CA ARG A 362 -8.97 13.36 -12.15
C ARG A 362 -7.99 13.57 -13.30
N ASN A 363 -6.92 14.30 -13.05
CA ASN A 363 -5.98 14.79 -14.06
C ASN A 363 -4.55 14.76 -13.52
N GLU A 364 -4.14 13.62 -12.98
CA GLU A 364 -2.76 13.32 -12.59
C GLU A 364 -2.19 14.31 -11.56
N GLY A 365 -3.03 14.81 -10.65
CA GLY A 365 -2.64 15.75 -9.61
C GLY A 365 -2.63 17.22 -10.05
N ALA A 366 -2.99 17.54 -11.29
CA ALA A 366 -2.99 18.94 -11.76
C ALA A 366 -4.01 19.81 -11.01
N ARG A 367 -5.11 19.21 -10.51
CA ARG A 367 -6.08 19.86 -9.65
C ARG A 367 -6.72 18.86 -8.68
N TRP A 368 -6.78 19.24 -7.41
CA TRP A 368 -7.36 18.45 -6.33
C TRP A 368 -8.73 18.99 -5.92
N ALA A 369 -9.62 18.09 -5.53
CA ALA A 369 -10.92 18.39 -4.93
C ALA A 369 -11.09 17.48 -3.69
N CYS A 370 -11.64 18.05 -2.62
CA CYS A 370 -11.99 17.30 -1.43
C CYS A 370 -13.32 16.57 -1.66
N LEU A 371 -13.31 15.23 -1.57
CA LEU A 371 -14.49 14.37 -1.73
C LEU A 371 -15.26 14.21 -0.43
N ALA A 372 -14.56 14.13 0.69
CA ALA A 372 -15.17 13.99 2.01
C ALA A 372 -14.29 14.66 3.07
N ARG A 373 -14.95 15.11 4.13
CA ARG A 373 -14.31 15.67 5.33
C ARG A 373 -14.85 14.98 6.56
N TYR A 374 -14.10 15.09 7.64
CA TYR A 374 -14.53 14.59 8.95
C TYR A 374 -14.72 13.07 9.03
N LEU A 375 -14.11 12.29 8.10
CA LEU A 375 -13.97 10.86 8.31
C LEU A 375 -13.04 10.63 9.51
N PRO A 376 -13.11 9.46 10.17
CA PRO A 376 -12.05 9.09 11.10
C PRO A 376 -10.70 9.07 10.40
N GLU A 377 -9.60 9.11 11.16
CA GLU A 377 -8.24 8.99 10.62
C GLU A 377 -8.15 7.91 9.54
N ILE A 378 -7.73 8.30 8.33
CA ILE A 378 -7.67 7.39 7.17
C ILE A 378 -6.33 6.66 7.18
N TYR A 379 -6.39 5.33 7.17
CA TYR A 379 -5.21 4.46 7.14
C TYR A 379 -4.85 4.01 5.74
N ALA A 380 -5.85 3.69 4.91
CA ALA A 380 -5.64 3.25 3.55
C ALA A 380 -6.73 3.78 2.60
N VAL A 381 -6.34 4.03 1.35
CA VAL A 381 -7.23 4.31 0.23
C VAL A 381 -6.77 3.46 -0.95
N GLU A 382 -7.64 2.57 -1.43
CA GLU A 382 -7.37 1.76 -2.62
C GLU A 382 -8.38 2.10 -3.71
N ALA A 383 -7.87 2.43 -4.90
CA ALA A 383 -8.68 2.62 -6.10
C ALA A 383 -8.77 1.31 -6.87
N ALA A 384 -9.98 0.97 -7.30
CA ALA A 384 -10.20 -0.20 -8.13
C ALA A 384 -11.24 0.09 -9.22
N GLU A 385 -11.19 -0.66 -10.32
CA GLU A 385 -12.12 -0.51 -11.43
C GLU A 385 -13.10 -1.67 -11.47
N LEU A 386 -14.37 -1.34 -11.45
CA LEU A 386 -15.42 -2.30 -11.74
C LEU A 386 -15.51 -2.52 -13.26
N GLY A 387 -15.78 -3.75 -13.67
CA GLY A 387 -16.06 -4.07 -15.08
C GLY A 387 -17.22 -3.22 -15.61
N GLY A 388 -17.12 -2.78 -16.86
CA GLY A 388 -18.22 -2.12 -17.58
C GLY A 388 -19.22 -3.12 -18.08
#